data_30a75bbcec0d1ae2fd5aeac0d4bd2995
#
_entry.id   30a75bbcec0d1ae2fd5aeac0d4bd2995
#
_cell.length_a   1.000
_cell.length_b   1.000
_cell.length_c   1.000
_cell.angle_alpha   90.00
_cell.angle_beta   90.00
_cell.angle_gamma   90.00
#
_symmetry.space_group_name_H-M   'P 1'
#
loop_
_entity.id
_entity.type
_entity.pdbx_description
1 polymer ?
#
loop_
_entity_poly.entity_id
_entity_poly.type
_entity_poly.pdbx_seq_one_letter_code
_entity_poly.pdbx_strand_id
1 'polypeptide(L)'
;MSGSAPAWRTVLGELPVVRGGRWAVGGSACLALHGLPVDPKDLDLLVDHVAAAELADGLRGAVVSDEARWDRGDVRAVRRVLAVVHGVEVEILEGVQAVGPAGDVVVATPDLDHVDPIIVSGRRIPVLPLPAMQVLFNATGNRERAAMVAKMLGAARD
;
A
#
# COMPACT_ATOMS: atom_id res chain seq x y z
N MET A 1 -9.06 24.75 -16.83
CA MET A 1 -9.60 24.31 -15.53
C MET A 1 -8.68 23.29 -14.91
N SER A 2 -8.07 23.64 -13.81
CA SER A 2 -7.35 22.66 -13.02
C SER A 2 -8.38 21.78 -12.31
N GLY A 3 -8.51 20.52 -12.69
CA GLY A 3 -9.29 19.58 -11.92
C GLY A 3 -8.73 19.46 -10.50
N SER A 4 -9.59 19.25 -9.51
CA SER A 4 -9.16 18.94 -8.15
C SER A 4 -8.40 17.59 -8.15
N ALA A 5 -7.43 17.45 -7.28
CA ALA A 5 -6.72 16.19 -7.11
C ALA A 5 -7.71 15.06 -6.72
N PRO A 6 -7.48 13.82 -7.17
CA PRO A 6 -8.30 12.69 -6.72
C PRO A 6 -8.31 12.59 -5.20
N ALA A 7 -9.42 12.14 -4.63
CA ALA A 7 -9.60 12.04 -3.18
C ALA A 7 -8.49 11.23 -2.49
N TRP A 8 -8.08 10.11 -3.10
CA TRP A 8 -7.01 9.28 -2.52
C TRP A 8 -5.69 10.04 -2.39
N ARG A 9 -5.40 10.93 -3.36
CA ARG A 9 -4.18 11.74 -3.35
C ARG A 9 -4.22 12.77 -2.22
N THR A 10 -5.36 13.43 -2.04
CA THR A 10 -5.59 14.37 -0.96
C THR A 10 -5.41 13.70 0.40
N VAL A 11 -6.03 12.53 0.58
CA VAL A 11 -5.92 11.76 1.82
C VAL A 11 -4.46 11.35 2.09
N LEU A 12 -3.75 10.90 1.05
CA LEU A 12 -2.35 10.51 1.18
C LEU A 12 -1.48 11.68 1.66
N GLY A 13 -1.73 12.89 1.14
CA GLY A 13 -1.01 14.09 1.56
C GLY A 13 -1.34 14.53 2.98
N GLU A 14 -2.44 14.06 3.56
CA GLU A 14 -2.91 14.43 4.90
C GLU A 14 -2.72 13.33 5.95
N LEU A 15 -2.09 12.20 5.59
CA LEU A 15 -1.85 11.13 6.55
C LEU A 15 -1.02 11.61 7.73
N PRO A 16 -1.22 11.03 8.94
CA PRO A 16 -0.37 11.34 10.08
C PRO A 16 1.11 11.12 9.77
N VAL A 17 1.97 11.95 10.34
CA VAL A 17 3.41 11.81 10.18
C VAL A 17 3.89 10.57 10.92
N VAL A 18 4.59 9.67 10.24
CA VAL A 18 5.24 8.51 10.85
C VAL A 18 6.68 8.90 11.18
N ARG A 19 7.04 8.82 12.46
CA ARG A 19 8.34 9.30 12.94
C ARG A 19 9.33 8.19 13.24
N GLY A 20 8.86 7.09 13.82
CA GLY A 20 9.74 6.00 14.28
C GLY A 20 9.59 4.72 13.49
N GLY A 21 8.47 4.54 12.80
CA GLY A 21 8.19 3.34 12.03
C GLY A 21 8.54 3.47 10.55
N ARG A 22 8.44 2.35 9.85
CA ARG A 22 8.61 2.27 8.39
C ARG A 22 7.30 1.88 7.75
N TRP A 23 7.01 2.48 6.61
CA TRP A 23 5.79 2.20 5.86
C TRP A 23 6.00 2.50 4.38
N ALA A 24 5.10 2.00 3.56
CA ALA A 24 5.09 2.33 2.13
C ALA A 24 3.69 2.16 1.56
N VAL A 25 3.38 2.97 0.56
CA VAL A 25 2.16 2.84 -0.22
C VAL A 25 2.30 1.65 -1.16
N GLY A 26 1.34 0.74 -1.11
CA GLY A 26 1.22 -0.40 -2.01
C GLY A 26 -0.03 -0.33 -2.87
N GLY A 27 -0.40 -1.44 -3.48
CA GLY A 27 -1.64 -1.59 -4.25
C GLY A 27 -1.78 -0.66 -5.44
N SER A 28 -3.01 -0.31 -5.77
CA SER A 28 -3.30 0.54 -6.93
C SER A 28 -2.73 1.95 -6.82
N ALA A 29 -2.69 2.51 -5.62
CA ALA A 29 -2.10 3.84 -5.40
C ALA A 29 -0.60 3.83 -5.69
N CYS A 30 0.12 2.77 -5.34
CA CYS A 30 1.51 2.58 -5.71
C CYS A 30 1.69 2.64 -7.23
N LEU A 31 0.86 1.91 -7.98
CA LEU A 31 0.92 1.90 -9.44
C LEU A 31 0.65 3.30 -10.02
N ALA A 32 -0.39 3.98 -9.53
CA ALA A 32 -0.73 5.32 -9.99
C ALA A 32 0.41 6.33 -9.71
N LEU A 33 1.05 6.23 -8.55
CA LEU A 33 2.16 7.10 -8.18
C LEU A 33 3.40 6.85 -9.06
N HIS A 34 3.58 5.63 -9.56
CA HIS A 34 4.63 5.30 -10.52
C HIS A 34 4.25 5.65 -11.98
N GLY A 35 3.07 6.23 -12.19
CA GLY A 35 2.64 6.68 -13.52
C GLY A 35 1.87 5.67 -14.35
N LEU A 36 1.45 4.53 -13.78
CA LEU A 36 0.61 3.58 -14.49
C LEU A 36 -0.83 4.10 -14.59
N PRO A 37 -1.58 3.74 -15.66
CA PRO A 37 -2.94 4.22 -15.89
C PRO A 37 -3.95 3.47 -15.03
N VAL A 38 -3.89 3.67 -13.72
CA VAL A 38 -4.76 3.06 -12.72
C VAL A 38 -5.48 4.18 -11.97
N ASP A 39 -6.75 3.97 -11.65
CA ASP A 39 -7.56 4.92 -10.86
C ASP A 39 -7.86 4.30 -9.49
N PRO A 40 -7.04 4.59 -8.47
CA PRO A 40 -7.23 4.04 -7.13
C PRO A 40 -8.53 4.52 -6.48
N LYS A 41 -9.22 3.59 -5.80
CA LYS A 41 -10.41 3.91 -5.00
C LYS A 41 -10.09 3.98 -3.51
N ASP A 42 -9.01 3.35 -3.09
CA ASP A 42 -8.58 3.22 -1.71
C ASP A 42 -7.06 3.30 -1.61
N LEU A 43 -6.56 3.33 -0.39
CA LEU A 43 -5.13 3.36 -0.09
C LEU A 43 -4.77 2.10 0.68
N ASP A 44 -3.73 1.40 0.21
CA ASP A 44 -3.11 0.27 0.91
C ASP A 44 -1.76 0.70 1.44
N LEU A 45 -1.60 0.68 2.76
CA LEU A 45 -0.35 1.04 3.43
C LEU A 45 0.26 -0.20 4.07
N LEU A 46 1.46 -0.55 3.65
CA LEU A 46 2.23 -1.63 4.24
C LEU A 46 3.13 -1.04 5.31
N VAL A 47 3.09 -1.59 6.52
CA VAL A 47 3.70 -0.94 7.68
C VAL A 47 4.44 -1.96 8.55
N ASP A 48 5.42 -1.47 9.31
CA ASP A 48 5.98 -2.22 10.42
C ASP A 48 5.13 -1.99 11.69
N HIS A 49 5.49 -2.64 12.78
CA HIS A 49 4.73 -2.57 14.03
C HIS A 49 4.64 -1.13 14.58
N VAL A 50 5.72 -0.39 14.52
CA VAL A 50 5.76 0.99 15.03
C VAL A 50 4.91 1.92 14.19
N ALA A 51 5.02 1.84 12.86
CA ALA A 51 4.21 2.65 11.95
C ALA A 51 2.73 2.32 12.06
N ALA A 52 2.37 1.04 12.25
CA ALA A 52 0.98 0.64 12.47
C ALA A 52 0.37 1.38 13.67
N ALA A 53 1.10 1.43 14.79
CA ALA A 53 0.65 2.13 15.98
C ALA A 53 0.55 3.64 15.76
N GLU A 54 1.55 4.24 15.11
CA GLU A 54 1.56 5.69 14.84
C GLU A 54 0.39 6.12 13.94
N LEU A 55 0.16 5.36 12.86
CA LEU A 55 -0.93 5.66 11.92
C LEU A 55 -2.30 5.41 12.55
N ALA A 56 -2.47 4.29 13.26
CA ALA A 56 -3.74 3.99 13.93
C ALA A 56 -4.08 5.04 14.98
N ASP A 57 -3.09 5.50 15.75
CA ASP A 57 -3.30 6.54 16.74
C ASP A 57 -3.66 7.87 16.10
N GLY A 58 -2.93 8.27 15.05
CA GLY A 58 -3.19 9.52 14.33
C GLY A 58 -4.53 9.54 13.60
N LEU A 59 -5.04 8.37 13.20
CA LEU A 59 -6.31 8.22 12.50
C LEU A 59 -7.44 7.71 13.39
N ARG A 60 -7.26 7.65 14.71
CA ARG A 60 -8.19 6.95 15.61
C ARG A 60 -9.66 7.39 15.46
N GLY A 61 -9.92 8.66 15.19
CA GLY A 61 -11.29 9.15 14.97
C GLY A 61 -11.93 8.67 13.66
N ALA A 62 -11.13 8.14 12.74
CA ALA A 62 -11.57 7.64 11.44
C ALA A 62 -11.52 6.11 11.35
N VAL A 63 -10.96 5.42 12.35
CA VAL A 63 -10.83 3.96 12.35
C VAL A 63 -12.21 3.32 12.50
N VAL A 64 -12.55 2.41 11.58
CA VAL A 64 -13.81 1.65 11.57
C VAL A 64 -13.61 0.19 11.95
N SER A 65 -12.42 -0.37 11.79
CA SER A 65 -12.09 -1.71 12.28
C SER A 65 -10.60 -1.85 12.55
N ASP A 66 -10.27 -2.73 13.49
CA ASP A 66 -8.89 -3.03 13.88
C ASP A 66 -8.84 -4.51 14.25
N GLU A 67 -8.19 -5.30 13.42
CA GLU A 67 -8.21 -6.76 13.51
C GLU A 67 -6.79 -7.30 13.65
N ALA A 68 -6.53 -8.01 14.76
CA ALA A 68 -5.31 -8.79 14.91
C ALA A 68 -5.43 -10.10 14.12
N ARG A 69 -4.32 -10.54 13.53
CA ARG A 69 -4.26 -11.81 12.80
C ARG A 69 -5.26 -11.90 11.66
N TRP A 70 -5.34 -10.85 10.88
CA TRP A 70 -6.25 -10.81 9.74
C TRP A 70 -5.81 -11.78 8.64
N ASP A 71 -6.79 -12.47 8.07
CA ASP A 71 -6.56 -13.48 7.03
C ASP A 71 -7.69 -13.44 6.00
N ARG A 72 -7.32 -13.22 4.74
CA ARG A 72 -8.24 -13.22 3.60
C ARG A 72 -8.16 -14.52 2.79
N GLY A 73 -7.22 -15.42 3.15
CA GLY A 73 -6.98 -16.66 2.44
C GLY A 73 -5.72 -16.61 1.59
N ASP A 74 -5.61 -15.66 0.67
CA ASP A 74 -4.44 -15.46 -0.19
C ASP A 74 -3.44 -14.45 0.39
N VAL A 75 -3.89 -13.62 1.31
CA VAL A 75 -3.07 -12.61 2.00
C VAL A 75 -3.43 -12.64 3.48
N ARG A 76 -2.44 -12.51 4.33
CA ARG A 76 -2.65 -12.35 5.77
C ARG A 76 -1.74 -11.27 6.32
N ALA A 77 -2.11 -10.72 7.47
CA ALA A 77 -1.36 -9.70 8.17
C ALA A 77 -1.43 -9.93 9.67
N VAL A 78 -0.39 -9.48 10.38
CA VAL A 78 -0.36 -9.52 11.85
C VAL A 78 -1.47 -8.62 12.42
N ARG A 79 -1.73 -7.50 11.75
CA ARG A 79 -2.77 -6.55 12.13
C ARG A 79 -3.27 -5.83 10.89
N ARG A 80 -4.58 -5.65 10.81
CA ARG A 80 -5.23 -4.84 9.77
C ARG A 80 -6.07 -3.77 10.42
N VAL A 81 -5.77 -2.51 10.12
CA VAL A 81 -6.58 -1.36 10.56
C VAL A 81 -7.25 -0.76 9.33
N LEU A 82 -8.55 -0.57 9.38
CA LEU A 82 -9.29 0.11 8.32
C LEU A 82 -9.80 1.44 8.85
N ALA A 83 -9.44 2.51 8.18
CA ALA A 83 -9.93 3.87 8.45
C ALA A 83 -10.64 4.39 7.21
N VAL A 84 -11.58 5.30 7.40
CA VAL A 84 -12.26 6.00 6.30
C VAL A 84 -12.00 7.49 6.47
N VAL A 85 -11.30 8.10 5.51
CA VAL A 85 -10.91 9.51 5.56
C VAL A 85 -11.41 10.18 4.28
N HIS A 86 -12.26 11.18 4.43
CA HIS A 86 -12.89 11.86 3.28
C HIS A 86 -13.52 10.88 2.27
N GLY A 87 -14.16 9.83 2.78
CA GLY A 87 -14.78 8.80 1.93
C GLY A 87 -13.81 7.81 1.30
N VAL A 88 -12.51 7.92 1.55
CA VAL A 88 -11.49 6.99 1.05
C VAL A 88 -11.14 5.96 2.13
N GLU A 89 -11.22 4.69 1.78
CA GLU A 89 -10.75 3.63 2.68
C GLU A 89 -9.23 3.62 2.72
N VAL A 90 -8.67 3.66 3.92
CA VAL A 90 -7.24 3.54 4.18
C VAL A 90 -7.03 2.23 4.93
N GLU A 91 -6.41 1.28 4.27
CA GLU A 91 -6.11 -0.03 4.84
C GLU A 91 -4.65 -0.06 5.28
N ILE A 92 -4.43 -0.27 6.56
CA ILE A 92 -3.09 -0.34 7.17
C ILE A 92 -2.80 -1.79 7.50
N LEU A 93 -1.80 -2.36 6.84
CA LEU A 93 -1.47 -3.79 6.93
C LEU A 93 -0.07 -3.98 7.51
N GLU A 94 -0.01 -4.51 8.72
CA GLU A 94 1.25 -4.84 9.39
C GLU A 94 1.65 -6.28 9.11
N GLY A 95 2.87 -6.48 8.61
CA GLY A 95 3.42 -7.82 8.43
C GLY A 95 2.68 -8.64 7.36
N VAL A 96 2.46 -8.04 6.19
CA VAL A 96 1.75 -8.68 5.08
C VAL A 96 2.51 -9.89 4.57
N GLN A 97 1.77 -11.00 4.34
CA GLN A 97 2.30 -12.21 3.72
C GLN A 97 1.32 -12.71 2.67
N ALA A 98 1.82 -13.08 1.50
CA ALA A 98 1.04 -13.82 0.50
C ALA A 98 1.11 -15.30 0.81
N VAL A 99 -0.03 -15.97 0.74
CA VAL A 99 -0.21 -17.37 1.16
C VAL A 99 -0.65 -18.20 -0.04
N GLY A 100 0.04 -19.32 -0.26
CA GLY A 100 -0.29 -20.27 -1.32
C GLY A 100 -1.50 -21.14 -0.96
N PRO A 101 -2.00 -21.95 -1.93
CA PRO A 101 -3.18 -22.82 -1.74
C PRO A 101 -3.04 -23.81 -0.59
N ALA A 102 -1.82 -24.23 -0.27
CA ALA A 102 -1.55 -25.15 0.83
C ALA A 102 -1.40 -24.47 2.20
N GLY A 103 -1.58 -23.14 2.25
CA GLY A 103 -1.42 -22.37 3.49
C GLY A 103 0.02 -21.98 3.80
N ASP A 104 0.96 -22.28 2.92
CA ASP A 104 2.38 -21.92 3.06
C ASP A 104 2.62 -20.46 2.63
N VAL A 105 3.57 -19.80 3.26
CA VAL A 105 3.97 -18.44 2.90
C VAL A 105 4.81 -18.51 1.62
N VAL A 106 4.29 -17.90 0.54
CA VAL A 106 4.99 -17.85 -0.76
C VAL A 106 5.74 -16.53 -0.95
N VAL A 107 5.27 -15.44 -0.31
CA VAL A 107 5.96 -14.15 -0.29
C VAL A 107 5.86 -13.58 1.12
N ALA A 108 7.00 -13.24 1.71
CA ALA A 108 7.07 -12.56 2.99
C ALA A 108 6.82 -11.05 2.84
N THR A 109 6.69 -10.36 3.97
CA THR A 109 6.56 -8.91 4.02
C THR A 109 7.62 -8.22 3.15
N PRO A 110 7.23 -7.26 2.30
CA PRO A 110 8.19 -6.48 1.52
C PRO A 110 9.19 -5.74 2.41
N ASP A 111 10.39 -5.52 1.87
CA ASP A 111 11.42 -4.75 2.55
C ASP A 111 11.05 -3.26 2.54
N LEU A 112 10.69 -2.75 3.72
CA LEU A 112 10.31 -1.35 3.90
C LEU A 112 11.52 -0.40 4.03
N ASP A 113 12.75 -0.93 4.03
CA ASP A 113 13.96 -0.12 3.98
C ASP A 113 14.30 0.32 2.55
N HIS A 114 13.77 -0.37 1.55
CA HIS A 114 13.98 -0.08 0.12
C HIS A 114 12.66 0.38 -0.50
N VAL A 115 12.44 1.69 -0.44
CA VAL A 115 11.23 2.33 -0.96
C VAL A 115 11.61 3.45 -1.90
N ASP A 116 10.68 3.82 -2.80
CA ASP A 116 10.85 4.96 -3.69
C ASP A 116 10.12 6.17 -3.11
N PRO A 117 10.83 7.24 -2.73
CA PRO A 117 10.17 8.45 -2.25
C PRO A 117 9.55 9.22 -3.42
N ILE A 118 8.25 9.48 -3.33
CA ILE A 118 7.51 10.26 -4.34
C ILE A 118 6.88 11.45 -3.63
N ILE A 119 6.95 12.63 -4.27
CA ILE A 119 6.38 13.84 -3.70
C ILE A 119 4.89 13.90 -4.02
N VAL A 120 4.07 13.98 -2.97
CA VAL A 120 2.62 14.14 -3.07
C VAL A 120 2.22 15.31 -2.17
N SER A 121 1.63 16.35 -2.76
CA SER A 121 1.22 17.56 -2.02
C SER A 121 2.35 18.14 -1.15
N GLY A 122 3.57 18.17 -1.69
CA GLY A 122 4.74 18.69 -0.99
C GLY A 122 5.36 17.77 0.04
N ARG A 123 4.82 16.57 0.23
CA ARG A 123 5.34 15.57 1.19
C ARG A 123 6.06 14.44 0.46
N ARG A 124 7.14 13.96 1.06
CA ARG A 124 7.81 12.75 0.60
C ARG A 124 7.05 11.54 1.11
N ILE A 125 6.44 10.82 0.19
CA ILE A 125 5.65 9.62 0.50
C ILE A 125 6.48 8.40 0.10
N PRO A 126 6.73 7.45 1.02
CA PRO A 126 7.41 6.21 0.68
C PRO A 126 6.46 5.32 -0.13
N VAL A 127 6.93 4.87 -1.28
CA VAL A 127 6.12 4.03 -2.18
C VAL A 127 6.90 2.76 -2.48
N LEU A 128 6.23 1.60 -2.49
CA LEU A 128 6.90 0.36 -2.84
C LEU A 128 7.45 0.44 -4.26
N PRO A 129 8.67 -0.07 -4.49
CA PRO A 129 9.20 -0.18 -5.85
C PRO A 129 8.32 -1.11 -6.69
N LEU A 130 8.22 -0.84 -7.98
CA LEU A 130 7.42 -1.67 -8.88
C LEU A 130 7.80 -3.15 -8.87
N PRO A 131 9.11 -3.52 -8.80
CA PRO A 131 9.45 -4.94 -8.70
C PRO A 131 8.87 -5.63 -7.47
N ALA A 132 8.80 -4.95 -6.33
CA ALA A 132 8.18 -5.49 -5.12
C ALA A 132 6.67 -5.70 -5.31
N MET A 133 5.98 -4.76 -5.94
CA MET A 133 4.57 -4.89 -6.25
C MET A 133 4.30 -6.01 -7.27
N GLN A 134 5.18 -6.19 -8.24
CA GLN A 134 5.06 -7.29 -9.21
C GLN A 134 5.09 -8.64 -8.51
N VAL A 135 6.00 -8.82 -7.56
CA VAL A 135 6.10 -10.04 -6.76
C VAL A 135 4.79 -10.31 -6.01
N LEU A 136 4.23 -9.28 -5.35
CA LEU A 136 2.97 -9.42 -4.62
C LEU A 136 1.79 -9.73 -5.53
N PHE A 137 1.67 -9.05 -6.67
CA PHE A 137 0.58 -9.31 -7.62
C PHE A 137 0.66 -10.71 -8.21
N ASN A 138 1.85 -11.19 -8.55
CA ASN A 138 2.04 -12.56 -9.03
C ASN A 138 1.65 -13.58 -7.96
N ALA A 139 2.06 -13.35 -6.72
CA ALA A 139 1.79 -14.26 -5.61
C ALA A 139 0.30 -14.33 -5.27
N THR A 140 -0.44 -13.23 -5.43
CA THR A 140 -1.88 -13.17 -5.12
C THR A 140 -2.76 -13.44 -6.34
N GLY A 141 -2.18 -13.83 -7.48
CA GLY A 141 -2.93 -14.18 -8.68
C GLY A 141 -3.49 -12.99 -9.46
N ASN A 142 -3.08 -11.77 -9.14
CA ASN A 142 -3.49 -10.58 -9.88
C ASN A 142 -2.63 -10.42 -11.13
N ARG A 143 -2.91 -11.25 -12.14
CA ARG A 143 -2.11 -11.33 -13.38
C ARG A 143 -2.18 -10.07 -14.22
N GLU A 144 -3.33 -9.42 -14.24
CA GLU A 144 -3.52 -8.20 -15.01
C GLU A 144 -2.57 -7.09 -14.54
N ARG A 145 -2.55 -6.83 -13.24
CA ARG A 145 -1.66 -5.80 -12.67
C ARG A 145 -0.20 -6.20 -12.72
N ALA A 146 0.10 -7.47 -12.50
CA ALA A 146 1.47 -7.98 -12.66
C ALA A 146 1.98 -7.75 -14.09
N ALA A 147 1.14 -7.96 -15.10
CA ALA A 147 1.48 -7.72 -16.51
C ALA A 147 1.68 -6.22 -16.79
N MET A 148 0.86 -5.35 -16.21
CA MET A 148 1.03 -3.90 -16.34
C MET A 148 2.38 -3.45 -15.80
N VAL A 149 2.77 -3.96 -14.64
CA VAL A 149 4.06 -3.65 -14.01
C VAL A 149 5.20 -4.19 -14.87
N ALA A 150 5.09 -5.43 -15.36
CA ALA A 150 6.10 -6.04 -16.21
C ALA A 150 6.34 -5.21 -17.49
N LYS A 151 5.27 -4.72 -18.11
CA LYS A 151 5.36 -3.86 -19.28
C LYS A 151 6.08 -2.54 -18.97
N MET A 152 5.76 -1.91 -17.85
CA MET A 152 6.41 -0.68 -17.43
C MET A 152 7.90 -0.90 -17.16
N LEU A 153 8.26 -1.97 -16.48
CA LEU A 153 9.65 -2.32 -16.19
C LEU A 153 10.43 -2.66 -17.46
N GLY A 154 9.80 -3.34 -18.41
CA GLY A 154 10.39 -3.62 -19.73
C GLY A 154 10.66 -2.36 -20.54
N ALA A 155 9.71 -1.42 -20.56
CA ALA A 155 9.89 -0.14 -21.24
C ALA A 155 11.02 0.71 -20.64
N ALA A 156 11.23 0.62 -19.32
CA ALA A 156 12.29 1.36 -18.63
C ALA A 156 13.69 0.81 -18.93
N ARG A 157 13.80 -0.43 -19.48
CA ARG A 157 15.09 -1.05 -19.85
C ARG A 157 15.50 -0.76 -21.28
N ASP A 158 14.57 -0.33 -22.10
CA ASP A 158 14.78 0.04 -23.50
C ASP A 158 15.07 1.55 -23.60
#